data_e7da4f9860be603318a2feba3fcac610
#
_entry.id   e7da4f9860be603318a2feba3fcac610
#
_cell.length_a   1.000
_cell.length_b   1.000
_cell.length_c   1.000
_cell.angle_alpha   90.00
_cell.angle_beta   90.00
_cell.angle_gamma   90.00
#
_symmetry.space_group_name_H-M   'P 1'
#
loop_
_entity.id
_entity.type
_entity.pdbx_description
1 polymer ?
#
loop_
_entity_poly.entity_id
_entity_poly.type
_entity_poly.pdbx_seq_one_letter_code
_entity_poly.pdbx_strand_id
1 'polypeptide(L)'
;MAMAMVEGAEERGELRPGMKVVEYSGGSTGSSLAFVCAVKGYQCKIVSSDAFAQEKLDTMRAFGAELDVVPSDNGKITAELIKEMIRRTEILAMHDETFFTDQLNNGDIVRGFEKLGSEILLQLNKPIDAFCGSVGTAGMLMGVSKILRKSEYGTRIIALEPASSPFLSTGKKGAHRVEGIAVSYTHLR
;
A
#
# COMPACT_ATOMS: atom_id res chain seq x y z
N MET A 1 3.02 2.78 -6.83
CA MET A 1 2.03 3.11 -5.79
C MET A 1 2.38 4.40 -5.08
N ALA A 2 3.40 4.47 -4.24
CA ALA A 2 3.77 5.67 -3.47
C ALA A 2 3.89 6.94 -4.34
N MET A 3 4.65 6.88 -5.44
CA MET A 3 4.78 7.99 -6.39
C MET A 3 3.42 8.47 -6.91
N ALA A 4 2.52 7.54 -7.28
CA ALA A 4 1.22 7.92 -7.82
C ALA A 4 0.31 8.61 -6.79
N MET A 5 0.36 8.19 -5.51
CA MET A 5 -0.38 8.85 -4.43
C MET A 5 0.12 10.28 -4.19
N VAL A 6 1.45 10.46 -4.18
CA VAL A 6 2.06 11.78 -3.97
C VAL A 6 1.80 12.70 -5.17
N GLU A 7 2.08 12.24 -6.40
CA GLU A 7 1.85 13.03 -7.61
C GLU A 7 0.37 13.38 -7.81
N GLY A 8 -0.54 12.42 -7.57
CA GLY A 8 -1.97 12.69 -7.66
C GLY A 8 -2.44 13.74 -6.67
N ALA A 9 -1.91 13.74 -5.45
CA ALA A 9 -2.20 14.76 -4.44
C ALA A 9 -1.63 16.15 -4.82
N GLU A 10 -0.41 16.18 -5.38
CA GLU A 10 0.18 17.42 -5.92
C GLU A 10 -0.67 17.99 -7.07
N GLU A 11 -1.10 17.13 -8.01
CA GLU A 11 -1.96 17.52 -9.14
C GLU A 11 -3.29 18.16 -8.68
N ARG A 12 -3.86 17.66 -7.58
CA ARG A 12 -5.10 18.20 -7.00
C ARG A 12 -4.89 19.38 -6.04
N GLY A 13 -3.64 19.73 -5.74
CA GLY A 13 -3.30 20.78 -4.77
C GLY A 13 -3.54 20.39 -3.30
N GLU A 14 -3.76 19.12 -3.02
CA GLU A 14 -3.93 18.55 -1.68
C GLU A 14 -2.60 18.41 -0.93
N LEU A 15 -1.51 18.18 -1.67
CA LEU A 15 -0.16 18.14 -1.15
C LEU A 15 0.67 19.26 -1.79
N ARG A 16 1.29 20.08 -0.95
CA ARG A 16 2.08 21.26 -1.37
C ARG A 16 3.45 21.24 -0.71
N PRO A 17 4.46 21.91 -1.29
CA PRO A 17 5.78 22.04 -0.67
C PRO A 17 5.69 22.52 0.79
N GLY A 18 6.45 21.89 1.68
CA GLY A 18 6.45 22.18 3.12
C GLY A 18 5.50 21.32 3.95
N MET A 19 4.49 20.68 3.33
CA MET A 19 3.59 19.76 4.03
C MET A 19 4.28 18.45 4.42
N LYS A 20 3.71 17.78 5.40
CA LYS A 20 4.13 16.46 5.88
C LYS A 20 3.21 15.37 5.31
N VAL A 21 3.79 14.31 4.79
CA VAL A 21 3.08 13.10 4.35
C VAL A 21 3.01 12.12 5.50
N VAL A 22 1.82 11.60 5.80
CA VAL A 22 1.61 10.59 6.84
C VAL A 22 0.92 9.35 6.27
N GLU A 23 1.29 8.19 6.80
CA GLU A 23 0.68 6.90 6.46
C GLU A 23 0.89 5.91 7.60
N TYR A 24 0.02 4.90 7.72
CA TYR A 24 0.31 3.72 8.52
C TYR A 24 0.79 2.58 7.63
N SER A 25 1.87 1.94 8.00
CA SER A 25 2.42 0.85 7.19
C SER A 25 3.35 -0.06 8.00
N GLY A 26 3.20 -1.36 7.78
CA GLY A 26 4.12 -2.37 8.30
C GLY A 26 5.30 -2.67 7.37
N GLY A 27 5.39 -2.07 6.18
CA GLY A 27 6.42 -2.49 5.24
C GLY A 27 6.54 -1.68 3.96
N SER A 28 6.31 -2.34 2.83
CA SER A 28 6.67 -1.82 1.50
C SER A 28 6.09 -0.46 1.14
N THR A 29 4.85 -0.16 1.55
CA THR A 29 4.25 1.17 1.32
C THR A 29 4.99 2.25 2.08
N GLY A 30 5.29 2.02 3.37
CA GLY A 30 6.03 2.98 4.19
C GLY A 30 7.43 3.25 3.66
N SER A 31 8.18 2.20 3.30
CA SER A 31 9.52 2.33 2.72
C SER A 31 9.49 3.09 1.39
N SER A 32 8.49 2.78 0.53
CA SER A 32 8.34 3.47 -0.76
C SER A 32 7.93 4.93 -0.60
N LEU A 33 7.04 5.24 0.36
CA LEU A 33 6.67 6.63 0.67
C LEU A 33 7.84 7.42 1.25
N ALA A 34 8.59 6.84 2.19
CA ALA A 34 9.78 7.46 2.74
C ALA A 34 10.77 7.83 1.63
N PHE A 35 11.04 6.90 0.69
CA PHE A 35 11.90 7.16 -0.47
C PHE A 35 11.36 8.28 -1.36
N VAL A 36 10.08 8.22 -1.74
CA VAL A 36 9.46 9.24 -2.61
C VAL A 36 9.49 10.61 -1.94
N CYS A 37 9.16 10.68 -0.65
CA CYS A 37 9.20 11.92 0.12
C CYS A 37 10.62 12.50 0.20
N ALA A 38 11.64 11.65 0.43
CA ALA A 38 13.03 12.08 0.42
C ALA A 38 13.45 12.70 -0.91
N VAL A 39 13.05 12.08 -2.04
CA VAL A 39 13.37 12.59 -3.39
C VAL A 39 12.62 13.89 -3.70
N LYS A 40 11.37 14.01 -3.26
CA LYS A 40 10.53 15.18 -3.56
C LYS A 40 10.64 16.32 -2.51
N GLY A 41 11.39 16.10 -1.41
CA GLY A 41 11.61 17.10 -0.36
C GLY A 41 10.45 17.24 0.63
N TYR A 42 9.59 16.23 0.77
CA TYR A 42 8.55 16.20 1.78
C TYR A 42 9.03 15.59 3.09
N GLN A 43 8.54 16.11 4.21
CA GLN A 43 8.64 15.39 5.47
C GLN A 43 7.75 14.15 5.40
N CYS A 44 8.21 13.03 5.97
CA CYS A 44 7.46 11.79 5.99
C CYS A 44 7.37 11.25 7.42
N LYS A 45 6.16 10.91 7.87
CA LYS A 45 5.94 10.22 9.14
C LYS A 45 5.11 8.97 8.92
N ILE A 46 5.66 7.85 9.37
CA ILE A 46 4.99 6.55 9.24
C ILE A 46 4.63 6.03 10.62
N VAL A 47 3.35 5.72 10.82
CA VAL A 47 2.89 4.95 11.98
C VAL A 47 3.10 3.47 11.67
N SER A 48 3.94 2.82 12.46
CA SER A 48 4.29 1.42 12.28
C SER A 48 4.24 0.66 13.61
N SER A 49 4.79 -0.53 13.70
CA SER A 49 4.86 -1.32 14.94
C SER A 49 6.11 -2.17 14.98
N ASP A 50 6.53 -2.52 16.19
CA ASP A 50 7.58 -3.51 16.47
C ASP A 50 7.18 -4.96 16.11
N ALA A 51 5.93 -5.17 15.71
CA ALA A 51 5.48 -6.44 15.15
C ALA A 51 5.99 -6.70 13.72
N PHE A 52 6.47 -5.67 13.03
CA PHE A 52 6.97 -5.77 11.67
C PHE A 52 8.49 -5.93 11.63
N ALA A 53 8.99 -6.43 10.49
CA ALA A 53 10.42 -6.70 10.31
C ALA A 53 11.28 -5.44 10.54
N GLN A 54 12.31 -5.56 11.41
CA GLN A 54 13.18 -4.46 11.79
C GLN A 54 13.84 -3.81 10.57
N GLU A 55 14.25 -4.62 9.57
CA GLU A 55 14.89 -4.11 8.35
C GLU A 55 13.98 -3.14 7.57
N LYS A 56 12.66 -3.32 7.63
CA LYS A 56 11.70 -2.39 7.00
C LYS A 56 11.61 -1.08 7.76
N LEU A 57 11.59 -1.14 9.09
CA LEU A 57 11.61 0.05 9.93
C LEU A 57 12.91 0.84 9.73
N ASP A 58 14.03 0.14 9.66
CA ASP A 58 15.34 0.77 9.43
C ASP A 58 15.45 1.36 8.02
N THR A 59 14.87 0.71 7.02
CA THR A 59 14.78 1.26 5.65
C THR A 59 13.98 2.56 5.62
N MET A 60 12.85 2.64 6.32
CA MET A 60 12.05 3.87 6.41
C MET A 60 12.86 4.99 7.07
N ARG A 61 13.58 4.69 8.17
CA ARG A 61 14.45 5.66 8.85
C ARG A 61 15.62 6.10 7.96
N ALA A 62 16.23 5.18 7.23
CA ALA A 62 17.33 5.46 6.32
C ALA A 62 16.94 6.44 5.21
N PHE A 63 15.68 6.41 4.76
CA PHE A 63 15.11 7.38 3.83
C PHE A 63 14.60 8.67 4.51
N GLY A 64 14.84 8.83 5.81
CA GLY A 64 14.51 10.05 6.54
C GLY A 64 13.08 10.12 7.09
N ALA A 65 12.32 9.04 7.07
CA ALA A 65 10.99 9.03 7.68
C ALA A 65 11.08 9.02 9.21
N GLU A 66 10.25 9.84 9.85
CA GLU A 66 9.95 9.76 11.27
C GLU A 66 9.01 8.58 11.51
N LEU A 67 9.33 7.72 12.49
CA LEU A 67 8.48 6.59 12.86
C LEU A 67 7.77 6.83 14.18
N ASP A 68 6.44 6.62 14.20
CA ASP A 68 5.65 6.39 15.41
C ASP A 68 5.43 4.88 15.54
N VAL A 69 6.15 4.25 16.47
CA VAL A 69 6.13 2.80 16.63
C VAL A 69 5.11 2.41 17.70
N VAL A 70 4.02 1.79 17.29
CA VAL A 70 2.99 1.24 18.18
C VAL A 70 3.50 -0.07 18.75
N PRO A 71 3.55 -0.24 20.08
CA PRO A 71 3.97 -1.50 20.70
C PRO A 71 2.97 -2.61 20.40
N SER A 72 3.48 -3.80 20.06
CA SER A 72 2.68 -5.00 19.82
C SER A 72 2.61 -5.90 21.06
N ASP A 73 1.66 -6.83 21.08
CA ASP A 73 1.65 -7.92 22.04
C ASP A 73 2.53 -9.07 21.54
N ASN A 74 3.76 -9.16 22.08
CA ASN A 74 4.73 -10.21 21.75
C ASN A 74 5.01 -10.35 20.24
N GLY A 75 5.11 -9.26 19.51
CA GLY A 75 5.39 -9.26 18.06
C GLY A 75 4.23 -9.74 17.19
N LYS A 76 3.00 -9.79 17.72
CA LYS A 76 1.83 -10.25 16.97
C LYS A 76 1.15 -9.11 16.23
N ILE A 77 0.82 -9.35 14.98
CA ILE A 77 -0.03 -8.45 14.18
C ILE A 77 -1.48 -8.83 14.45
N THR A 78 -2.17 -7.98 15.20
CA THR A 78 -3.58 -8.16 15.55
C THR A 78 -4.46 -7.10 14.88
N ALA A 79 -5.77 -7.33 14.84
CA ALA A 79 -6.72 -6.35 14.33
C ALA A 79 -6.73 -5.06 15.17
N GLU A 80 -6.53 -5.20 16.50
CA GLU A 80 -6.45 -4.10 17.45
C GLU A 80 -5.21 -3.24 17.21
N LEU A 81 -4.05 -3.87 16.93
CA LEU A 81 -2.82 -3.17 16.56
C LEU A 81 -3.02 -2.33 15.30
N ILE A 82 -3.61 -2.92 14.26
CA ILE A 82 -3.87 -2.20 13.00
C ILE A 82 -4.85 -1.03 13.23
N LYS A 83 -5.91 -1.22 14.01
CA LYS A 83 -6.84 -0.14 14.36
C LYS A 83 -6.15 1.01 15.11
N GLU A 84 -5.24 0.69 16.03
CA GLU A 84 -4.49 1.70 16.75
C GLU A 84 -3.53 2.47 15.84
N MET A 85 -2.87 1.78 14.90
CA MET A 85 -2.03 2.44 13.89
C MET A 85 -2.87 3.39 13.02
N ILE A 86 -4.03 2.96 12.54
CA ILE A 86 -4.96 3.80 11.77
C ILE A 86 -5.37 5.01 12.59
N ARG A 87 -5.86 4.81 13.81
CA ARG A 87 -6.30 5.89 14.71
C ARG A 87 -5.21 6.94 14.94
N ARG A 88 -3.96 6.52 15.17
CA ARG A 88 -2.84 7.46 15.34
C ARG A 88 -2.57 8.25 14.07
N THR A 89 -2.64 7.58 12.92
CA THR A 89 -2.45 8.25 11.63
C THR A 89 -3.54 9.27 11.35
N GLU A 90 -4.80 8.94 11.64
CA GLU A 90 -5.93 9.86 11.52
C GLU A 90 -5.76 11.10 12.43
N ILE A 91 -5.29 10.93 13.66
CA ILE A 91 -4.98 12.05 14.56
C ILE A 91 -3.87 12.93 13.97
N LEU A 92 -2.80 12.33 13.42
CA LEU A 92 -1.74 13.09 12.76
C LEU A 92 -2.26 13.84 11.54
N ALA A 93 -3.20 13.26 10.82
CA ALA A 93 -3.81 13.86 9.63
C ALA A 93 -4.73 15.06 9.94
N MET A 94 -5.16 15.23 11.21
CA MET A 94 -5.95 16.39 11.64
C MET A 94 -5.11 17.67 11.76
N HIS A 95 -3.78 17.56 11.77
CA HIS A 95 -2.92 18.75 11.84
C HIS A 95 -2.87 19.45 10.48
N ASP A 96 -2.91 20.77 10.49
CA ASP A 96 -2.69 21.60 9.31
C ASP A 96 -1.35 21.24 8.66
N GLU A 97 -1.26 21.40 7.35
CA GLU A 97 -0.05 21.08 6.57
C GLU A 97 0.34 19.57 6.59
N THR A 98 -0.63 18.69 6.82
CA THR A 98 -0.43 17.23 6.80
C THR A 98 -1.32 16.60 5.73
N PHE A 99 -0.73 15.72 4.92
CA PHE A 99 -1.44 14.92 3.91
C PHE A 99 -1.37 13.43 4.28
N PHE A 100 -2.54 12.82 4.45
CA PHE A 100 -2.68 11.37 4.65
C PHE A 100 -2.87 10.67 3.31
N THR A 101 -1.96 9.77 2.95
CA THR A 101 -2.00 9.07 1.66
C THR A 101 -3.10 8.03 1.56
N ASP A 102 -3.57 7.50 2.69
CA ASP A 102 -4.68 6.53 2.81
C ASP A 102 -4.63 5.40 1.77
N GLN A 103 -3.61 4.57 1.85
CA GLN A 103 -3.32 3.51 0.88
C GLN A 103 -4.45 2.52 0.61
N LEU A 104 -5.46 2.45 1.47
CA LEU A 104 -6.59 1.55 1.30
C LEU A 104 -7.72 2.15 0.46
N ASN A 105 -7.87 3.49 0.47
CA ASN A 105 -8.96 4.19 -0.21
C ASN A 105 -8.47 5.09 -1.36
N ASN A 106 -7.16 5.24 -1.54
CA ASN A 106 -6.58 6.16 -2.52
C ASN A 106 -6.65 5.59 -3.96
N GLY A 107 -7.49 6.19 -4.79
CA GLY A 107 -7.66 5.80 -6.19
C GLY A 107 -6.43 5.99 -7.08
N ASP A 108 -5.47 6.83 -6.70
CA ASP A 108 -4.24 7.06 -7.46
C ASP A 108 -3.35 5.82 -7.50
N ILE A 109 -3.51 4.91 -6.54
CA ILE A 109 -2.82 3.62 -6.53
C ILE A 109 -3.16 2.83 -7.79
N VAL A 110 -4.44 2.74 -8.13
CA VAL A 110 -4.89 2.02 -9.33
C VAL A 110 -4.30 2.68 -10.58
N ARG A 111 -4.36 4.02 -10.69
CA ARG A 111 -3.74 4.78 -11.79
C ARG A 111 -2.23 4.52 -11.91
N GLY A 112 -1.52 4.46 -10.79
CA GLY A 112 -0.10 4.14 -10.77
C GLY A 112 0.20 2.74 -11.31
N PHE A 113 -0.62 1.77 -11.00
CA PHE A 113 -0.47 0.39 -11.48
C PHE A 113 -1.02 0.16 -12.91
N GLU A 114 -1.82 1.07 -13.46
CA GLU A 114 -2.12 1.08 -14.89
C GLU A 114 -0.85 1.32 -15.73
N LYS A 115 0.06 2.18 -15.26
CA LYS A 115 1.38 2.37 -15.88
C LYS A 115 2.16 1.05 -15.95
N LEU A 116 2.20 0.31 -14.83
CA LEU A 116 2.83 -1.02 -14.79
C LEU A 116 2.18 -2.00 -15.78
N GLY A 117 0.87 -2.02 -15.87
CA GLY A 117 0.15 -2.85 -16.86
C GLY A 117 0.55 -2.53 -18.28
N SER A 118 0.71 -1.26 -18.61
CA SER A 118 1.16 -0.79 -19.92
C SER A 118 2.62 -1.20 -20.20
N GLU A 119 3.50 -1.08 -19.21
CA GLU A 119 4.90 -1.50 -19.31
C GLU A 119 5.01 -3.02 -19.55
N ILE A 120 4.21 -3.82 -18.86
CA ILE A 120 4.16 -5.27 -19.04
C ILE A 120 3.81 -5.63 -20.49
N LEU A 121 2.76 -5.02 -21.04
CA LEU A 121 2.37 -5.26 -22.44
C LEU A 121 3.47 -4.85 -23.43
N LEU A 122 4.08 -3.70 -23.20
CA LEU A 122 5.14 -3.18 -24.07
C LEU A 122 6.39 -4.07 -24.04
N GLN A 123 6.82 -4.49 -22.85
CA GLN A 123 8.06 -5.26 -22.68
C GLN A 123 7.93 -6.71 -23.14
N LEU A 124 6.79 -7.35 -22.87
CA LEU A 124 6.57 -8.73 -23.29
C LEU A 124 6.29 -8.83 -24.80
N ASN A 125 5.58 -7.86 -25.37
CA ASN A 125 5.20 -7.80 -26.78
C ASN A 125 4.66 -9.15 -27.31
N LYS A 126 3.86 -9.84 -26.53
CA LYS A 126 3.24 -11.13 -26.84
C LYS A 126 1.98 -11.33 -25.99
N PRO A 127 1.06 -12.26 -26.39
CA PRO A 127 -0.09 -12.62 -25.57
C PRO A 127 0.27 -13.05 -24.15
N ILE A 128 -0.56 -12.65 -23.21
CA ILE A 128 -0.46 -13.01 -21.79
C ILE A 128 -1.69 -13.85 -21.45
N ASP A 129 -1.50 -15.14 -21.16
CA ASP A 129 -2.61 -16.05 -20.88
C ASP A 129 -3.23 -15.78 -19.51
N ALA A 130 -2.40 -15.45 -18.52
CA ALA A 130 -2.85 -15.18 -17.17
C ALA A 130 -1.94 -14.18 -16.44
N PHE A 131 -2.56 -13.33 -15.61
CA PHE A 131 -1.89 -12.47 -14.65
C PHE A 131 -2.34 -12.86 -13.25
N CYS A 132 -1.40 -13.31 -12.42
CA CYS A 132 -1.64 -13.73 -11.05
C CYS A 132 -1.07 -12.69 -10.09
N GLY A 133 -1.85 -12.24 -9.11
CA GLY A 133 -1.40 -11.28 -8.11
C GLY A 133 -2.00 -11.53 -6.74
N SER A 134 -1.16 -11.40 -5.70
CA SER A 134 -1.63 -11.43 -4.32
C SER A 134 -2.36 -10.14 -3.95
N VAL A 135 -3.33 -10.25 -3.05
CA VAL A 135 -4.18 -9.12 -2.65
C VAL A 135 -3.77 -8.58 -1.29
N GLY A 136 -3.09 -7.41 -1.30
CA GLY A 136 -2.92 -6.54 -0.12
C GLY A 136 -3.97 -5.43 -0.15
N THR A 137 -3.63 -4.28 -0.73
CA THR A 137 -4.59 -3.18 -0.98
C THR A 137 -5.44 -3.39 -2.24
N ALA A 138 -5.27 -4.48 -2.96
CA ALA A 138 -5.82 -4.77 -4.29
C ALA A 138 -5.36 -3.83 -5.43
N GLY A 139 -4.71 -2.71 -5.14
CA GLY A 139 -4.36 -1.68 -6.14
C GLY A 139 -3.57 -2.21 -7.32
N MET A 140 -2.56 -3.07 -7.08
CA MET A 140 -1.75 -3.66 -8.15
C MET A 140 -2.60 -4.56 -9.06
N LEU A 141 -3.37 -5.47 -8.48
CA LEU A 141 -4.21 -6.37 -9.25
C LEU A 141 -5.25 -5.60 -10.07
N MET A 142 -5.88 -4.59 -9.47
CA MET A 142 -6.88 -3.75 -10.13
C MET A 142 -6.28 -2.90 -11.26
N GLY A 143 -5.19 -2.20 -11.01
CA GLY A 143 -4.55 -1.32 -12.01
C GLY A 143 -4.01 -2.09 -13.19
N VAL A 144 -3.24 -3.14 -12.96
CA VAL A 144 -2.69 -3.98 -14.04
C VAL A 144 -3.82 -4.65 -14.82
N SER A 145 -4.81 -5.24 -14.14
CA SER A 145 -5.92 -5.93 -14.81
C SER A 145 -6.74 -5.00 -15.70
N LYS A 146 -6.90 -3.73 -15.33
CA LYS A 146 -7.63 -2.75 -16.11
C LYS A 146 -6.99 -2.53 -17.48
N ILE A 147 -5.67 -2.58 -17.56
CA ILE A 147 -4.92 -2.46 -18.82
C ILE A 147 -4.93 -3.79 -19.59
N LEU A 148 -4.65 -4.92 -18.91
CA LEU A 148 -4.60 -6.22 -19.58
C LEU A 148 -5.96 -6.63 -20.16
N ARG A 149 -7.08 -6.24 -19.52
CA ARG A 149 -8.44 -6.49 -20.05
C ARG A 149 -8.79 -5.66 -21.27
N LYS A 150 -8.11 -4.52 -21.50
CA LYS A 150 -8.28 -3.70 -22.71
C LYS A 150 -7.50 -4.26 -23.89
N SER A 151 -6.53 -5.15 -23.65
CA SER A 151 -5.81 -5.84 -24.71
C SER A 151 -6.69 -6.92 -25.34
N GLU A 152 -6.43 -7.24 -26.59
CA GLU A 152 -7.16 -8.28 -27.34
C GLU A 152 -6.83 -9.72 -26.91
N TYR A 153 -5.92 -9.89 -25.95
CA TYR A 153 -5.36 -11.20 -25.56
C TYR A 153 -6.28 -12.04 -24.66
N GLY A 154 -7.33 -11.46 -24.09
CA GLY A 154 -8.24 -12.21 -23.22
C GLY A 154 -7.60 -12.72 -21.93
N THR A 155 -6.60 -11.98 -21.41
CA THR A 155 -5.82 -12.35 -20.23
C THR A 155 -6.70 -12.69 -19.01
N ARG A 156 -6.52 -13.88 -18.45
CA ARG A 156 -7.19 -14.28 -17.21
C ARG A 156 -6.55 -13.56 -16.03
N ILE A 157 -7.35 -12.96 -15.17
CA ILE A 157 -6.89 -12.28 -13.95
C ILE A 157 -7.18 -13.18 -12.75
N ILE A 158 -6.14 -13.53 -12.00
CA ILE A 158 -6.21 -14.48 -10.90
C ILE A 158 -5.74 -13.78 -9.62
N ALA A 159 -6.66 -13.58 -8.68
CA ALA A 159 -6.36 -13.08 -7.35
C ALA A 159 -5.84 -14.24 -6.48
N LEU A 160 -4.74 -14.00 -5.78
CA LEU A 160 -4.14 -14.97 -4.86
C LEU A 160 -4.36 -14.51 -3.41
N GLU A 161 -4.81 -15.45 -2.59
CA GLU A 161 -4.93 -15.26 -1.14
C GLU A 161 -4.38 -16.46 -0.38
N PRO A 162 -3.98 -16.33 0.91
CA PRO A 162 -3.49 -17.44 1.69
C PRO A 162 -4.56 -18.51 1.88
N ALA A 163 -4.22 -19.78 1.66
CA ALA A 163 -5.15 -20.90 1.86
C ALA A 163 -5.67 -21.00 3.31
N SER A 164 -4.88 -20.52 4.29
CA SER A 164 -5.29 -20.45 5.69
C SER A 164 -6.23 -19.24 6.00
N SER A 165 -6.37 -18.29 5.08
CA SER A 165 -7.26 -17.13 5.20
C SER A 165 -7.96 -16.84 3.86
N PRO A 166 -8.81 -17.77 3.37
CA PRO A 166 -9.43 -17.68 2.05
C PRO A 166 -10.67 -16.77 2.08
N PHE A 167 -10.48 -15.51 2.46
CA PHE A 167 -11.58 -14.58 2.68
C PHE A 167 -12.30 -14.18 1.38
N LEU A 168 -11.55 -13.95 0.31
CA LEU A 168 -12.11 -13.52 -0.97
C LEU A 168 -12.97 -14.64 -1.61
N SER A 169 -12.54 -15.89 -1.48
CA SER A 169 -13.22 -17.02 -2.08
C SER A 169 -14.32 -17.63 -1.21
N THR A 170 -14.18 -17.56 0.13
CA THR A 170 -15.07 -18.28 1.05
C THR A 170 -15.71 -17.42 2.15
N GLY A 171 -15.28 -16.17 2.31
CA GLY A 171 -15.66 -15.31 3.43
C GLY A 171 -15.02 -15.68 4.78
N LYS A 172 -14.17 -16.71 4.82
CA LYS A 172 -13.54 -17.18 6.07
C LYS A 172 -12.19 -16.48 6.29
N LYS A 173 -12.02 -15.94 7.49
CA LYS A 173 -10.77 -15.32 7.94
C LYS A 173 -9.92 -16.34 8.71
N GLY A 174 -8.60 -16.23 8.57
CA GLY A 174 -7.65 -17.04 9.29
C GLY A 174 -6.30 -16.33 9.47
N ALA A 175 -5.46 -16.88 10.33
CA ALA A 175 -4.11 -16.38 10.52
C ALA A 175 -3.18 -16.86 9.38
N HIS A 176 -2.28 -15.99 8.93
CA HIS A 176 -1.22 -16.35 7.99
C HIS A 176 0.05 -15.53 8.27
N ARG A 177 1.18 -15.97 7.71
CA ARG A 177 2.49 -15.33 7.86
C ARG A 177 3.00 -14.70 6.56
N VAL A 178 2.11 -14.49 5.58
CA VAL A 178 2.51 -13.89 4.30
C VAL A 178 2.51 -12.38 4.47
N GLU A 179 3.69 -11.78 4.41
CA GLU A 179 3.84 -10.34 4.52
C GLU A 179 3.25 -9.60 3.31
N GLY A 180 2.73 -8.39 3.55
CA GLY A 180 2.16 -7.55 2.50
C GLY A 180 0.77 -7.97 2.01
N ILE A 181 0.22 -9.06 2.54
CA ILE A 181 -1.16 -9.48 2.28
C ILE A 181 -2.01 -9.11 3.48
N ALA A 182 -3.24 -8.65 3.24
CA ALA A 182 -4.15 -8.26 4.32
C ALA A 182 -4.53 -9.46 5.19
N VAL A 183 -4.35 -9.34 6.50
CA VAL A 183 -4.75 -10.37 7.50
C VAL A 183 -6.26 -10.46 7.61
N SER A 184 -6.94 -9.35 7.37
CA SER A 184 -8.39 -9.30 7.24
C SER A 184 -8.78 -8.16 6.31
N TYR A 185 -9.70 -8.41 5.39
CA TYR A 185 -10.24 -7.38 4.48
C TYR A 185 -11.35 -6.55 5.14
N THR A 186 -11.38 -6.46 6.47
CA THR A 186 -12.41 -5.69 7.20
C THR A 186 -12.41 -4.20 6.91
N HIS A 187 -11.39 -3.70 6.29
CA HIS A 187 -11.23 -2.29 5.90
C HIS A 187 -11.30 -2.06 4.38
N LEU A 188 -11.43 -3.11 3.57
CA LEU A 188 -11.79 -2.96 2.16
C LEU A 188 -13.32 -2.80 2.11
N ARG A 189 -13.79 -1.56 2.02
CA ARG A 189 -15.21 -1.22 1.78
C ARG A 189 -15.47 -1.03 0.29
#